data_1081f7ae8cbd3016558747f04f6b14b0
#
_entry.id   1081f7ae8cbd3016558747f04f6b14b0
#
_cell.length_a   1.000
_cell.length_b   1.000
_cell.length_c   1.000
_cell.angle_alpha   90.00
_cell.angle_beta   90.00
_cell.angle_gamma   90.00
#
_symmetry.space_group_name_H-M   'P 1'
#
loop_
_entity.id
_entity.type
_entity.pdbx_description
1 polymer ?
#
loop_
_entity_poly.entity_id
_entity_poly.type
_entity_poly.pdbx_seq_one_letter_code
_entity_poly.pdbx_strand_id
1 'polypeptide(L)'
;MASYASNWNKVGYFHGGVQFVSYGDLTRRDIYGKEQGQFGASDIAIGGGVARDFDRFHFGTNLKLVNSNIAGYSSYGFGLDMGGTYLDTANGFSVGAVVSNIGLQVDPYAKQGEGEKLPFDFRLGLTKKLAYLPLQVSLTGVELNHFGQLRYQDPDAPKTYDLAGNEIVPKKNTFDRYARHFIIGLDFFVAKNLMVRAGYNHRRRQELKIAGSGGLVGFNFGLGVRVSKFSFDYAYSDFHETGGLHSFGLTTALNAWMPKK
;
A
#
# COMPACT_ATOMS: atom_id res chain seq x y z
N MET A 1 -2.05 2.59 -13.42
CA MET A 1 -2.91 3.54 -12.69
C MET A 1 -2.82 4.90 -13.38
N ALA A 2 -3.96 5.58 -13.56
CA ALA A 2 -4.03 6.96 -14.01
C ALA A 2 -4.97 7.74 -13.10
N SER A 3 -4.64 8.99 -12.78
CA SER A 3 -5.48 9.84 -11.93
C SER A 3 -5.36 11.31 -12.32
N TYR A 4 -6.41 12.05 -12.04
CA TYR A 4 -6.49 13.47 -12.21
C TYR A 4 -7.08 14.13 -10.96
N ALA A 5 -6.51 15.26 -10.56
CA ALA A 5 -7.03 16.06 -9.46
C ALA A 5 -7.14 17.53 -9.86
N SER A 6 -8.18 18.21 -9.36
CA SER A 6 -8.44 19.61 -9.62
C SER A 6 -8.96 20.32 -8.37
N ASN A 7 -8.59 21.59 -8.22
CA ASN A 7 -9.13 22.46 -7.17
C ASN A 7 -10.28 23.31 -7.72
N TRP A 8 -11.46 23.22 -7.08
CA TRP A 8 -12.62 24.06 -7.38
C TRP A 8 -12.80 25.05 -6.23
N ASN A 9 -12.27 26.23 -6.40
CA ASN A 9 -12.03 27.30 -5.40
C ASN A 9 -13.07 27.50 -4.27
N LYS A 10 -14.32 27.10 -4.43
CA LYS A 10 -15.36 27.25 -3.40
C LYS A 10 -15.77 25.92 -2.74
N VAL A 11 -15.45 24.80 -3.35
CA VAL A 11 -15.95 23.48 -2.94
C VAL A 11 -14.84 22.60 -2.36
N GLY A 12 -13.62 22.73 -2.84
CA GLY A 12 -12.47 21.96 -2.41
C GLY A 12 -11.75 21.26 -3.57
N TYR A 13 -10.99 20.23 -3.26
CA TYR A 13 -10.25 19.43 -4.22
C TYR A 13 -11.06 18.22 -4.63
N PHE A 14 -11.11 17.94 -5.91
CA PHE A 14 -11.72 16.75 -6.47
C PHE A 14 -10.64 15.89 -7.15
N HIS A 15 -10.75 14.59 -7.02
CA HIS A 15 -9.92 13.68 -7.78
C HIS A 15 -10.74 12.54 -8.36
N GLY A 16 -10.24 11.97 -9.45
CA GLY A 16 -10.74 10.74 -10.03
C GLY A 16 -9.58 9.93 -10.59
N GLY A 17 -9.71 8.63 -10.60
CA GLY A 17 -8.66 7.77 -11.08
C GLY A 17 -9.13 6.37 -11.44
N VAL A 18 -8.30 5.70 -12.22
CA VAL A 18 -8.48 4.30 -12.60
C VAL A 18 -7.19 3.54 -12.33
N GLN A 19 -7.34 2.37 -11.73
CA GLN A 19 -6.27 1.42 -11.54
C GLN A 19 -6.62 0.12 -12.24
N PHE A 20 -5.68 -0.41 -12.99
CA PHE A 20 -5.78 -1.72 -13.62
C PHE A 20 -4.60 -2.55 -13.19
N VAL A 21 -4.86 -3.79 -12.79
CA VAL A 21 -3.85 -4.80 -12.42
C VAL A 21 -4.12 -6.03 -13.27
N SER A 22 -3.11 -6.52 -13.95
CA SER A 22 -3.12 -7.81 -14.63
C SER A 22 -2.16 -8.74 -13.93
N TYR A 23 -2.60 -9.93 -13.63
CA TYR A 23 -1.78 -10.98 -13.02
C TYR A 23 -1.15 -11.90 -14.07
N GLY A 24 -1.36 -11.59 -15.36
CA GLY A 24 -0.90 -12.40 -16.48
C GLY A 24 -1.68 -13.70 -16.63
N ASP A 25 -1.09 -14.62 -17.39
CA ASP A 25 -1.66 -15.94 -17.64
C ASP A 25 -1.18 -16.91 -16.56
N LEU A 26 -2.14 -17.53 -15.88
CA LEU A 26 -1.92 -18.50 -14.81
C LEU A 26 -2.21 -19.91 -15.34
N THR A 27 -1.35 -20.86 -15.03
CA THR A 27 -1.54 -22.25 -15.44
C THR A 27 -2.58 -22.93 -14.59
N ARG A 28 -3.65 -23.42 -15.24
CA ARG A 28 -4.67 -24.26 -14.57
C ARG A 28 -4.11 -25.65 -14.39
N ARG A 29 -4.20 -26.19 -13.18
CA ARG A 29 -3.81 -27.57 -12.85
C ARG A 29 -4.96 -28.30 -12.18
N ASP A 30 -5.08 -29.61 -12.46
CA ASP A 30 -6.02 -30.47 -11.74
C ASP A 30 -5.47 -30.87 -10.36
N ILE A 31 -6.26 -31.65 -9.62
CA ILE A 31 -5.90 -32.14 -8.27
C ILE A 31 -4.66 -33.04 -8.25
N TYR A 32 -4.24 -33.56 -9.41
CA TYR A 32 -3.05 -34.38 -9.59
C TYR A 32 -1.85 -33.56 -10.11
N GLY A 33 -1.99 -32.22 -10.25
CA GLY A 33 -0.94 -31.34 -10.75
C GLY A 33 -0.77 -31.31 -12.27
N LYS A 34 -1.63 -32.02 -13.04
CA LYS A 34 -1.59 -32.03 -14.51
C LYS A 34 -2.12 -30.70 -15.06
N GLU A 35 -1.41 -30.14 -16.01
CA GLU A 35 -1.81 -28.90 -16.67
C GLU A 35 -3.08 -29.06 -17.50
N GLN A 36 -4.01 -28.13 -17.31
CA GLN A 36 -5.33 -28.09 -17.95
C GLN A 36 -5.57 -26.77 -18.72
N GLY A 37 -4.52 -26.15 -19.24
CA GLY A 37 -4.57 -24.91 -19.95
C GLY A 37 -4.21 -23.70 -19.08
N GLN A 38 -4.54 -22.51 -19.59
CA GLN A 38 -4.24 -21.22 -18.93
C GLN A 38 -5.52 -20.44 -18.66
N PHE A 39 -5.48 -19.54 -17.69
CA PHE A 39 -6.53 -18.57 -17.42
C PHE A 39 -5.93 -17.23 -17.01
N GLY A 40 -6.61 -16.15 -17.34
CA GLY A 40 -6.22 -14.81 -16.92
C GLY A 40 -6.86 -14.41 -15.59
N ALA A 41 -6.19 -13.49 -14.89
CA ALA A 41 -6.74 -12.79 -13.75
C ALA A 41 -6.43 -11.30 -13.87
N SER A 42 -7.40 -10.44 -13.53
CA SER A 42 -7.25 -8.99 -13.59
C SER A 42 -8.22 -8.28 -12.67
N ASP A 43 -7.78 -7.13 -12.14
CA ASP A 43 -8.60 -6.23 -11.34
C ASP A 43 -8.64 -4.86 -11.98
N ILE A 44 -9.81 -4.21 -11.97
CA ILE A 44 -9.99 -2.82 -12.31
C ILE A 44 -10.67 -2.11 -11.14
N ALA A 45 -10.12 -0.98 -10.73
CA ALA A 45 -10.72 -0.11 -9.73
C ALA A 45 -10.89 1.29 -10.31
N ILE A 46 -12.09 1.85 -10.19
CA ILE A 46 -12.41 3.23 -10.56
C ILE A 46 -12.81 3.94 -9.28
N GLY A 47 -12.20 5.08 -9.01
CA GLY A 47 -12.46 5.84 -7.80
C GLY A 47 -12.53 7.32 -8.04
N GLY A 48 -13.23 8.01 -7.16
CA GLY A 48 -13.30 9.46 -7.12
C GLY A 48 -13.55 9.96 -5.71
N GLY A 49 -13.05 11.15 -5.41
CA GLY A 49 -13.14 11.67 -4.06
C GLY A 49 -13.05 13.18 -3.99
N VAL A 50 -13.32 13.66 -2.79
CA VAL A 50 -13.29 15.08 -2.47
C VAL A 50 -12.42 15.30 -1.24
N ALA A 51 -11.73 16.44 -1.19
CA ALA A 51 -10.97 16.85 -0.02
C ALA A 51 -11.21 18.35 0.28
N ARG A 52 -11.09 18.70 1.55
CA ARG A 52 -11.21 20.07 2.04
C ARG A 52 -10.14 20.40 3.05
N ASP A 53 -9.72 21.65 3.00
CA ASP A 53 -8.75 22.23 3.92
C ASP A 53 -9.47 23.08 4.96
N PHE A 54 -9.08 22.91 6.23
CA PHE A 54 -9.52 23.71 7.38
C PHE A 54 -8.27 24.12 8.17
N ASP A 55 -7.66 25.24 7.79
CA ASP A 55 -6.39 25.72 8.34
C ASP A 55 -5.28 24.66 8.23
N ARG A 56 -4.89 24.06 9.34
CA ARG A 56 -3.86 23.00 9.38
C ARG A 56 -4.42 21.59 9.23
N PHE A 57 -5.74 21.45 9.18
CA PHE A 57 -6.42 20.17 9.01
C PHE A 57 -6.90 19.99 7.58
N HIS A 58 -6.65 18.83 7.03
CA HIS A 58 -7.06 18.43 5.70
C HIS A 58 -7.86 17.14 5.80
N PHE A 59 -9.09 17.13 5.29
CA PHE A 59 -9.95 15.95 5.31
C PHE A 59 -10.32 15.54 3.90
N GLY A 60 -10.40 14.24 3.67
CA GLY A 60 -10.77 13.71 2.36
C GLY A 60 -11.58 12.42 2.48
N THR A 61 -12.38 12.18 1.47
CA THR A 61 -13.11 10.93 1.28
C THR A 61 -13.00 10.48 -0.17
N ASN A 62 -12.97 9.18 -0.40
CA ASN A 62 -12.86 8.56 -1.71
C ASN A 62 -13.82 7.38 -1.81
N LEU A 63 -14.66 7.36 -2.81
CA LEU A 63 -15.50 6.22 -3.18
C LEU A 63 -14.80 5.45 -4.32
N LYS A 64 -14.77 4.13 -4.22
CA LYS A 64 -14.18 3.25 -5.22
C LYS A 64 -15.10 2.11 -5.58
N LEU A 65 -15.13 1.77 -6.86
CA LEU A 65 -15.78 0.60 -7.42
C LEU A 65 -14.67 -0.33 -7.91
N VAL A 66 -14.76 -1.58 -7.54
CA VAL A 66 -13.78 -2.61 -7.91
C VAL A 66 -14.48 -3.71 -8.66
N ASN A 67 -13.92 -4.08 -9.81
CA ASN A 67 -14.28 -5.29 -10.53
C ASN A 67 -13.06 -6.20 -10.59
N SER A 68 -13.21 -7.43 -10.16
CA SER A 68 -12.19 -8.45 -10.21
C SER A 68 -12.66 -9.61 -11.08
N ASN A 69 -11.80 -10.07 -11.97
CA ASN A 69 -12.06 -11.19 -12.86
C ASN A 69 -10.96 -12.25 -12.70
N ILE A 70 -11.34 -13.47 -12.38
CA ILE A 70 -10.42 -14.60 -12.21
C ILE A 70 -11.02 -15.83 -12.91
N ALA A 71 -10.30 -16.38 -13.89
CA ALA A 71 -10.70 -17.60 -14.60
C ALA A 71 -12.13 -17.54 -15.22
N GLY A 72 -12.58 -16.34 -15.63
CA GLY A 72 -13.92 -16.11 -16.17
C GLY A 72 -15.01 -15.85 -15.13
N TYR A 73 -14.69 -15.90 -13.85
CA TYR A 73 -15.59 -15.48 -12.78
C TYR A 73 -15.36 -14.01 -12.47
N SER A 74 -16.43 -13.22 -12.44
CA SER A 74 -16.36 -11.77 -12.12
C SER A 74 -16.96 -11.52 -10.75
N SER A 75 -16.39 -10.55 -10.07
CA SER A 75 -16.87 -10.05 -8.79
C SER A 75 -16.85 -8.52 -8.77
N TYR A 76 -17.84 -7.92 -8.14
CA TYR A 76 -17.99 -6.47 -8.01
C TYR A 76 -18.09 -6.08 -6.54
N GLY A 77 -17.40 -5.01 -6.19
CA GLY A 77 -17.45 -4.45 -4.86
C GLY A 77 -17.39 -2.93 -4.88
N PHE A 78 -17.82 -2.30 -3.80
CA PHE A 78 -17.62 -0.89 -3.58
C PHE A 78 -16.97 -0.66 -2.22
N GLY A 79 -16.17 0.41 -2.12
CA GLY A 79 -15.50 0.77 -0.88
C GLY A 79 -15.41 2.28 -0.72
N LEU A 80 -15.50 2.70 0.53
CA LEU A 80 -15.31 4.07 0.96
C LEU A 80 -14.02 4.16 1.76
N ASP A 81 -13.18 5.15 1.43
CA ASP A 81 -12.00 5.49 2.20
C ASP A 81 -12.20 6.91 2.77
N MET A 82 -11.78 7.13 4.02
CA MET A 82 -11.81 8.44 4.66
C MET A 82 -10.51 8.70 5.36
N GLY A 83 -10.04 9.94 5.31
CA GLY A 83 -8.80 10.30 5.97
C GLY A 83 -8.76 11.76 6.40
N GLY A 84 -7.89 12.01 7.37
CA GLY A 84 -7.59 13.35 7.82
C GLY A 84 -6.10 13.50 8.12
N THR A 85 -5.57 14.68 7.86
CA THR A 85 -4.18 15.02 8.14
C THR A 85 -4.09 16.36 8.84
N TYR A 86 -3.33 16.42 9.91
CA TYR A 86 -2.84 17.65 10.50
C TYR A 86 -1.45 17.96 9.93
N LEU A 87 -1.24 19.18 9.43
CA LEU A 87 -0.01 19.62 8.81
C LEU A 87 0.51 20.90 9.46
N ASP A 88 1.65 20.83 10.13
CA ASP A 88 2.40 21.95 10.63
C ASP A 88 3.64 22.19 9.76
N THR A 89 3.48 23.02 8.75
CA THR A 89 4.54 23.36 7.79
C THR A 89 5.68 24.14 8.44
N ALA A 90 5.42 24.93 9.47
CA ALA A 90 6.42 25.74 10.17
C ALA A 90 7.43 24.83 10.90
N ASN A 91 6.92 23.78 11.53
CA ASN A 91 7.75 22.81 12.24
C ASN A 91 8.12 21.58 11.38
N GLY A 92 7.64 21.49 10.14
CA GLY A 92 7.89 20.35 9.26
C GLY A 92 7.33 19.05 9.82
N PHE A 93 6.15 19.08 10.41
CA PHE A 93 5.51 17.97 11.11
C PHE A 93 4.14 17.68 10.53
N SER A 94 3.80 16.40 10.35
CA SER A 94 2.44 16.02 10.00
C SER A 94 2.02 14.71 10.68
N VAL A 95 0.73 14.63 10.99
CA VAL A 95 0.06 13.43 11.48
C VAL A 95 -1.14 13.15 10.59
N GLY A 96 -1.31 11.92 10.17
CA GLY A 96 -2.44 11.50 9.36
C GLY A 96 -3.11 10.25 9.92
N ALA A 97 -4.41 10.16 9.73
CA ALA A 97 -5.21 8.98 10.00
C ALA A 97 -6.05 8.63 8.78
N VAL A 98 -6.12 7.35 8.44
CA VAL A 98 -6.90 6.85 7.30
C VAL A 98 -7.64 5.60 7.72
N VAL A 99 -8.91 5.55 7.36
CA VAL A 99 -9.75 4.35 7.38
C VAL A 99 -10.04 3.99 5.94
N SER A 100 -9.69 2.77 5.54
CA SER A 100 -9.82 2.31 4.17
C SER A 100 -10.72 1.09 4.07
N ASN A 101 -11.34 0.92 2.88
CA ASN A 101 -12.13 -0.26 2.54
C ASN A 101 -13.38 -0.45 3.43
N ILE A 102 -14.05 0.62 3.81
CA ILE A 102 -15.39 0.53 4.40
C ILE A 102 -16.34 0.14 3.27
N GLY A 103 -16.67 -1.14 3.13
CA GLY A 103 -17.50 -1.60 2.02
C GLY A 103 -17.65 -3.11 1.98
N LEU A 104 -18.29 -3.57 0.92
CA LEU A 104 -18.61 -4.97 0.72
C LEU A 104 -18.55 -5.35 -0.76
N GLN A 105 -18.40 -6.61 -0.99
CA GLN A 105 -18.58 -7.28 -2.28
C GLN A 105 -20.08 -7.43 -2.55
N VAL A 106 -20.57 -6.89 -3.65
CA VAL A 106 -22.00 -6.89 -4.00
C VAL A 106 -22.34 -8.16 -4.79
N ASP A 107 -21.45 -8.56 -5.68
CA ASP A 107 -21.60 -9.76 -6.50
C ASP A 107 -20.36 -10.65 -6.30
N PRO A 108 -20.45 -11.68 -5.45
CA PRO A 108 -19.33 -12.58 -5.18
C PRO A 108 -19.08 -13.52 -6.38
N TYR A 109 -17.87 -14.06 -6.50
CA TYR A 109 -17.49 -15.01 -7.54
C TYR A 109 -18.40 -16.26 -7.59
N ALA A 110 -18.89 -16.71 -6.42
CA ALA A 110 -19.81 -17.82 -6.31
C ALA A 110 -21.23 -17.29 -6.02
N LYS A 111 -22.17 -17.49 -6.95
CA LYS A 111 -23.55 -17.00 -6.86
C LYS A 111 -24.35 -17.51 -5.63
N GLN A 112 -23.83 -18.44 -4.86
CA GLN A 112 -24.46 -19.00 -3.66
C GLN A 112 -23.78 -18.56 -2.35
N GLY A 113 -22.81 -17.61 -2.41
CA GLY A 113 -22.10 -17.09 -1.24
C GLY A 113 -22.67 -15.76 -0.76
N GLU A 114 -22.57 -15.50 0.55
CA GLU A 114 -22.73 -14.15 1.07
C GLU A 114 -21.55 -13.28 0.58
N GLY A 115 -21.81 -12.00 0.24
CA GLY A 115 -20.76 -11.07 -0.17
C GLY A 115 -19.74 -10.87 0.96
N GLU A 116 -18.48 -10.98 0.64
CA GLU A 116 -17.40 -10.77 1.61
C GLU A 116 -17.22 -9.27 1.91
N LYS A 117 -16.85 -8.98 3.16
CA LYS A 117 -16.45 -7.62 3.53
C LYS A 117 -15.10 -7.32 2.89
N LEU A 118 -14.92 -6.10 2.39
CA LEU A 118 -13.61 -5.66 1.96
C LEU A 118 -12.62 -5.65 3.14
N PRO A 119 -11.31 -5.84 2.90
CA PRO A 119 -10.30 -5.85 3.95
C PRO A 119 -10.18 -4.45 4.58
N PHE A 120 -10.98 -4.21 5.60
CA PHE A 120 -10.97 -2.97 6.38
C PHE A 120 -9.59 -2.73 6.97
N ASP A 121 -9.07 -1.52 6.84
CA ASP A 121 -7.74 -1.16 7.33
C ASP A 121 -7.76 0.23 7.97
N PHE A 122 -7.24 0.31 9.19
CA PHE A 122 -7.00 1.55 9.89
C PHE A 122 -5.51 1.83 10.00
N ARG A 123 -5.09 3.01 9.52
CA ARG A 123 -3.69 3.45 9.48
C ARG A 123 -3.49 4.77 10.18
N LEU A 124 -2.35 4.91 10.83
CA LEU A 124 -1.84 6.18 11.35
C LEU A 124 -0.47 6.47 10.76
N GLY A 125 -0.24 7.72 10.40
CA GLY A 125 1.04 8.17 9.85
C GLY A 125 1.58 9.37 10.62
N LEU A 126 2.88 9.38 10.83
CA LEU A 126 3.64 10.46 11.43
C LEU A 126 4.80 10.81 10.51
N THR A 127 5.01 12.09 10.23
CA THR A 127 6.12 12.54 9.40
C THR A 127 6.79 13.75 10.05
N LYS A 128 8.12 13.75 10.06
CA LYS A 128 8.94 14.86 10.55
C LYS A 128 10.07 15.17 9.59
N LYS A 129 10.08 16.39 9.07
CA LYS A 129 11.24 16.95 8.36
C LYS A 129 12.20 17.54 9.37
N LEU A 130 13.47 17.18 9.28
CA LEU A 130 14.50 17.64 10.18
C LEU A 130 14.94 19.07 9.79
N ALA A 131 15.15 19.94 10.79
CA ALA A 131 15.44 21.35 10.55
C ALA A 131 16.84 21.58 9.93
N TYR A 132 17.82 20.78 10.35
CA TYR A 132 19.22 20.95 9.98
C TYR A 132 19.74 19.94 8.96
N LEU A 133 18.94 18.97 8.61
CA LEU A 133 19.30 17.94 7.64
C LEU A 133 18.25 17.91 6.52
N PRO A 134 18.65 17.71 5.28
CA PRO A 134 17.74 17.54 4.16
C PRO A 134 17.06 16.15 4.21
N LEU A 135 16.55 15.78 5.36
CA LEU A 135 16.00 14.47 5.67
C LEU A 135 14.59 14.61 6.27
N GLN A 136 13.67 13.81 5.79
CA GLN A 136 12.36 13.61 6.35
C GLN A 136 12.21 12.15 6.78
N VAL A 137 11.73 11.94 7.99
CA VAL A 137 11.47 10.62 8.57
C VAL A 137 9.96 10.42 8.66
N SER A 138 9.49 9.26 8.28
CA SER A 138 8.09 8.86 8.41
C SER A 138 7.96 7.54 9.16
N LEU A 139 6.91 7.44 9.98
CA LEU A 139 6.49 6.22 10.67
C LEU A 139 5.03 5.99 10.32
N THR A 140 4.70 4.83 9.79
CA THR A 140 3.33 4.47 9.44
C THR A 140 2.94 3.19 10.16
N GLY A 141 1.86 3.26 10.95
CA GLY A 141 1.18 2.11 11.52
C GLY A 141 0.11 1.62 10.55
N VAL A 142 0.10 0.33 10.24
CA VAL A 142 -0.83 -0.32 9.31
C VAL A 142 -1.60 -1.44 10.03
N GLU A 143 -2.80 -1.73 9.55
CA GLU A 143 -3.69 -2.76 10.12
C GLU A 143 -3.90 -2.62 11.64
N LEU A 144 -4.04 -1.37 12.11
CA LEU A 144 -4.18 -1.08 13.55
C LEU A 144 -5.51 -1.56 14.14
N ASN A 145 -6.48 -1.87 13.30
CA ASN A 145 -7.72 -2.55 13.66
C ASN A 145 -7.49 -4.00 14.18
N HIS A 146 -6.36 -4.62 13.81
CA HIS A 146 -5.94 -5.94 14.29
C HIS A 146 -4.64 -5.87 15.10
N PHE A 147 -4.45 -4.79 15.86
CA PHE A 147 -3.20 -4.51 16.56
C PHE A 147 -2.76 -5.67 17.45
N GLY A 148 -1.56 -6.16 17.16
CA GLY A 148 -0.98 -7.30 17.86
C GLY A 148 -1.63 -8.66 17.55
N GLN A 149 -2.53 -8.76 16.57
CA GLN A 149 -3.22 -10.01 16.20
C GLN A 149 -2.72 -10.60 14.88
N LEU A 150 -1.75 -9.95 14.22
CA LEU A 150 -1.16 -10.48 12.99
C LEU A 150 -0.53 -11.85 13.28
N ARG A 151 -1.04 -12.88 12.59
CA ARG A 151 -0.53 -14.25 12.72
C ARG A 151 0.71 -14.41 11.86
N TYR A 152 1.72 -15.01 12.45
CA TYR A 152 2.90 -15.41 11.71
C TYR A 152 3.51 -16.66 12.36
N GLN A 153 3.85 -17.63 11.54
CA GLN A 153 4.72 -18.73 11.91
C GLN A 153 6.10 -18.44 11.29
N ASP A 154 7.13 -18.40 12.10
CA ASP A 154 8.50 -18.31 11.60
C ASP A 154 8.82 -19.59 10.83
N PRO A 155 9.05 -19.54 9.51
CA PRO A 155 9.38 -20.74 8.75
C PRO A 155 10.72 -21.36 9.21
N ASP A 156 11.56 -20.58 9.87
CA ASP A 156 12.86 -21.00 10.41
C ASP A 156 12.79 -21.52 11.84
N ALA A 157 11.63 -21.38 12.49
CA ALA A 157 11.47 -21.90 13.85
C ALA A 157 11.59 -23.43 13.83
N PRO A 158 12.56 -24.02 14.53
CA PRO A 158 12.66 -25.46 14.62
C PRO A 158 11.38 -26.04 15.20
N LYS A 159 10.73 -26.93 14.49
CA LYS A 159 9.57 -27.66 14.99
C LYS A 159 10.01 -28.51 16.17
N THR A 160 9.65 -28.08 17.37
CA THR A 160 9.90 -28.83 18.61
C THR A 160 8.61 -29.55 19.00
N TYR A 161 8.72 -30.81 19.32
CA TYR A 161 7.58 -31.62 19.75
C TYR A 161 7.72 -31.97 21.24
N ASP A 162 6.61 -32.01 21.95
CA ASP A 162 6.59 -32.51 23.32
C ASP A 162 6.70 -34.05 23.34
N LEU A 163 6.84 -34.62 24.53
CA LEU A 163 6.93 -36.09 24.73
C LEU A 163 5.66 -36.84 24.27
N ALA A 164 4.54 -36.13 24.09
CA ALA A 164 3.29 -36.66 23.58
C ALA A 164 3.14 -36.51 22.07
N GLY A 165 4.14 -35.92 21.36
CA GLY A 165 4.15 -35.71 19.91
C GLY A 165 3.40 -34.44 19.47
N ASN A 166 3.00 -33.54 20.37
CA ASN A 166 2.37 -32.29 20.04
C ASN A 166 3.43 -31.24 19.66
N GLU A 167 3.18 -30.44 18.62
CA GLU A 167 4.06 -29.37 18.21
C GLU A 167 4.10 -28.26 19.28
N ILE A 168 5.29 -28.01 19.85
CA ILE A 168 5.50 -26.88 20.78
C ILE A 168 5.65 -25.62 19.93
N VAL A 169 4.61 -24.79 19.90
CA VAL A 169 4.66 -23.49 19.22
C VAL A 169 5.58 -22.55 19.98
N PRO A 170 6.67 -22.04 19.38
CA PRO A 170 7.60 -21.14 20.06
C PRO A 170 6.89 -19.89 20.58
N LYS A 171 7.29 -19.44 21.78
CA LYS A 171 6.73 -18.24 22.39
C LYS A 171 7.05 -17.03 21.51
N LYS A 172 6.04 -16.39 20.94
CA LYS A 172 6.20 -15.25 20.03
C LYS A 172 6.93 -14.09 20.71
N ASN A 173 7.94 -13.54 20.05
CA ASN A 173 8.61 -12.33 20.52
C ASN A 173 7.62 -11.17 20.51
N THR A 174 7.37 -10.57 21.68
CA THR A 174 6.44 -9.46 21.85
C THR A 174 6.83 -8.25 21.01
N PHE A 175 8.11 -7.94 20.87
CA PHE A 175 8.59 -6.86 20.02
C PHE A 175 8.26 -7.11 18.55
N ASP A 176 8.56 -8.29 18.02
CA ASP A 176 8.26 -8.67 16.65
C ASP A 176 6.76 -8.55 16.35
N ARG A 177 5.91 -8.99 17.28
CA ARG A 177 4.44 -8.93 17.15
C ARG A 177 3.93 -7.51 16.89
N TYR A 178 4.45 -6.51 17.60
CA TYR A 178 4.03 -5.12 17.44
C TYR A 178 4.78 -4.42 16.29
N ALA A 179 6.05 -4.72 16.09
CA ALA A 179 6.87 -4.13 15.04
C ALA A 179 6.33 -4.42 13.62
N ARG A 180 5.58 -5.52 13.43
CA ARG A 180 4.92 -5.87 12.15
C ARG A 180 3.89 -4.85 11.68
N HIS A 181 3.36 -4.04 12.59
CA HIS A 181 2.43 -2.97 12.24
C HIS A 181 3.14 -1.72 11.73
N PHE A 182 4.46 -1.61 11.85
CA PHE A 182 5.17 -0.37 11.56
C PHE A 182 6.02 -0.45 10.31
N ILE A 183 5.91 0.63 9.51
CA ILE A 183 6.75 0.89 8.34
C ILE A 183 7.50 2.18 8.61
N ILE A 184 8.82 2.17 8.41
CA ILE A 184 9.68 3.33 8.54
C ILE A 184 10.08 3.79 7.14
N GLY A 185 9.98 5.10 6.88
CA GLY A 185 10.40 5.73 5.63
C GLY A 185 11.38 6.87 5.89
N LEU A 186 12.31 7.03 4.97
CA LEU A 186 13.31 8.09 4.94
C LEU A 186 13.31 8.73 3.55
N ASP A 187 13.12 10.06 3.49
CA ASP A 187 13.23 10.84 2.27
C ASP A 187 14.43 11.79 2.42
N PHE A 188 15.44 11.61 1.58
CA PHE A 188 16.64 12.44 1.55
C PHE A 188 16.59 13.38 0.35
N PHE A 189 16.53 14.68 0.60
CA PHE A 189 16.48 15.73 -0.41
C PHE A 189 17.90 16.13 -0.84
N VAL A 190 18.45 15.40 -1.81
CA VAL A 190 19.82 15.63 -2.33
C VAL A 190 19.94 17.02 -2.97
N ALA A 191 18.90 17.43 -3.70
CA ALA A 191 18.79 18.74 -4.31
C ALA A 191 17.31 19.19 -4.34
N LYS A 192 17.04 20.43 -4.78
CA LYS A 192 15.67 20.96 -4.92
C LYS A 192 14.79 20.13 -5.86
N ASN A 193 15.42 19.40 -6.78
CA ASN A 193 14.77 18.62 -7.83
C ASN A 193 15.10 17.12 -7.76
N LEU A 194 15.88 16.69 -6.76
CA LEU A 194 16.31 15.29 -6.62
C LEU A 194 16.08 14.81 -5.19
N MET A 195 15.35 13.70 -5.05
CA MET A 195 15.04 13.05 -3.78
C MET A 195 15.32 11.56 -3.87
N VAL A 196 16.02 11.03 -2.87
CA VAL A 196 16.26 9.60 -2.68
C VAL A 196 15.41 9.13 -1.50
N ARG A 197 14.78 7.97 -1.64
CA ARG A 197 13.90 7.38 -0.63
C ARG A 197 14.40 6.02 -0.20
N ALA A 198 14.26 5.71 1.06
CA ALA A 198 14.45 4.37 1.60
C ALA A 198 13.30 4.03 2.54
N GLY A 199 12.88 2.78 2.54
CA GLY A 199 11.80 2.32 3.42
C GLY A 199 12.07 0.92 3.95
N TYR A 200 11.56 0.65 5.14
CA TYR A 200 11.62 -0.66 5.77
C TYR A 200 10.27 -1.09 6.30
N ASN A 201 9.83 -2.26 5.88
CA ASN A 201 8.59 -2.92 6.33
C ASN A 201 8.95 -4.20 7.08
N HIS A 202 8.82 -4.16 8.40
CA HIS A 202 9.20 -5.28 9.27
C HIS A 202 8.35 -6.52 9.02
N ARG A 203 7.03 -6.37 8.81
CA ARG A 203 6.14 -7.48 8.51
C ARG A 203 6.58 -8.22 7.25
N ARG A 204 6.79 -7.48 6.16
CA ARG A 204 7.25 -8.05 4.89
C ARG A 204 8.58 -8.80 5.05
N ARG A 205 9.52 -8.22 5.82
CA ARG A 205 10.79 -8.87 6.13
C ARG A 205 10.58 -10.21 6.82
N GLN A 206 9.67 -10.28 7.77
CA GLN A 206 9.44 -11.50 8.54
C GLN A 206 8.59 -12.55 7.79
N GLU A 207 7.64 -12.12 6.96
CA GLU A 207 6.72 -13.04 6.28
C GLU A 207 7.28 -13.62 4.98
N LEU A 208 8.17 -12.89 4.29
CA LEU A 208 8.62 -13.24 2.94
C LEU A 208 10.11 -13.57 2.83
N LYS A 209 10.91 -13.43 3.89
CA LYS A 209 12.30 -13.89 3.87
C LYS A 209 12.34 -15.42 3.85
N ILE A 210 13.31 -15.97 3.12
CA ILE A 210 13.61 -17.41 3.12
C ILE A 210 14.75 -17.67 4.11
N ALA A 211 14.67 -18.80 4.82
CA ALA A 211 15.71 -19.27 5.73
C ALA A 211 17.08 -19.34 5.05
N GLY A 212 18.10 -18.78 5.70
CA GLY A 212 19.48 -18.78 5.17
C GLY A 212 19.75 -17.79 4.05
N SER A 213 18.76 -17.01 3.60
CA SER A 213 18.95 -15.97 2.59
C SER A 213 19.25 -14.60 3.18
N GLY A 214 20.25 -13.92 2.57
CA GLY A 214 20.66 -12.55 2.92
C GLY A 214 19.91 -11.45 2.17
N GLY A 215 18.80 -11.74 1.46
CA GLY A 215 18.08 -10.80 0.59
C GLY A 215 17.59 -9.52 1.28
N LEU A 216 17.28 -8.51 0.46
CA LEU A 216 16.77 -7.18 0.89
C LEU A 216 15.25 -7.17 1.09
N VAL A 217 14.61 -8.32 1.23
CA VAL A 217 13.16 -8.43 1.47
C VAL A 217 12.73 -7.52 2.61
N GLY A 218 11.67 -6.73 2.39
CA GLY A 218 11.18 -5.73 3.33
C GLY A 218 11.83 -4.36 3.18
N PHE A 219 12.93 -4.22 2.43
CA PHE A 219 13.49 -2.93 2.07
C PHE A 219 12.91 -2.41 0.76
N ASN A 220 12.77 -1.09 0.67
CA ASN A 220 12.29 -0.39 -0.52
C ASN A 220 13.20 0.80 -0.78
N PHE A 221 13.47 1.07 -2.04
CA PHE A 221 14.29 2.22 -2.45
C PHE A 221 13.55 3.00 -3.53
N GLY A 222 13.74 4.31 -3.54
CA GLY A 222 13.08 5.16 -4.51
C GLY A 222 13.93 6.34 -4.91
N LEU A 223 13.64 6.85 -6.11
CA LEU A 223 14.25 8.04 -6.68
C LEU A 223 13.13 8.93 -7.25
N GLY A 224 13.12 10.19 -6.84
CA GLY A 224 12.22 11.22 -7.38
C GLY A 224 13.02 12.32 -8.06
N VAL A 225 12.72 12.62 -9.31
CA VAL A 225 13.38 13.68 -10.09
C VAL A 225 12.32 14.61 -10.67
N ARG A 226 12.49 15.91 -10.43
CA ARG A 226 11.64 16.95 -11.04
C ARG A 226 12.39 17.68 -12.13
N VAL A 227 11.86 17.63 -13.35
CA VAL A 227 12.41 18.31 -14.52
C VAL A 227 11.34 19.19 -15.14
N SER A 228 11.53 20.52 -15.05
CA SER A 228 10.56 21.49 -15.58
C SER A 228 9.15 21.28 -15.00
N LYS A 229 8.21 20.85 -15.83
CA LYS A 229 6.80 20.64 -15.49
C LYS A 229 6.48 19.19 -15.12
N PHE A 230 7.46 18.29 -15.22
CA PHE A 230 7.31 16.86 -14.96
C PHE A 230 8.00 16.43 -13.68
N SER A 231 7.38 15.49 -12.98
CA SER A 231 8.01 14.71 -11.91
C SER A 231 8.04 13.25 -12.31
N PHE A 232 9.22 12.67 -12.27
CA PHE A 232 9.48 11.25 -12.51
C PHE A 232 9.78 10.59 -11.17
N ASP A 233 9.12 9.51 -10.88
CA ASP A 233 9.34 8.71 -9.69
C ASP A 233 9.66 7.28 -10.10
N TYR A 234 10.68 6.71 -9.51
CA TYR A 234 11.02 5.30 -9.61
C TYR A 234 11.07 4.70 -8.23
N ALA A 235 10.55 3.51 -8.05
CA ALA A 235 10.69 2.75 -6.81
C ALA A 235 10.96 1.28 -7.10
N TYR A 236 11.82 0.71 -6.29
CA TYR A 236 12.10 -0.71 -6.21
C TYR A 236 11.72 -1.23 -4.85
N SER A 237 10.95 -2.30 -4.82
CA SER A 237 10.54 -3.00 -3.59
C SER A 237 10.96 -4.45 -3.70
N ASP A 238 11.80 -4.90 -2.79
CA ASP A 238 12.17 -6.32 -2.73
C ASP A 238 11.07 -7.09 -1.98
N PHE A 239 10.37 -7.96 -2.71
CA PHE A 239 9.27 -8.77 -2.17
C PHE A 239 9.70 -10.18 -1.85
N HIS A 240 10.52 -10.79 -2.70
CA HIS A 240 10.92 -12.19 -2.58
C HIS A 240 12.24 -12.41 -3.30
N GLU A 241 12.98 -13.45 -2.94
CA GLU A 241 14.25 -13.78 -3.60
C GLU A 241 14.14 -13.99 -5.11
N THR A 242 12.97 -14.39 -5.59
CA THR A 242 12.72 -14.60 -7.02
C THR A 242 12.48 -13.31 -7.79
N GLY A 243 12.34 -12.16 -7.11
CA GLY A 243 12.19 -10.86 -7.77
C GLY A 243 11.58 -9.79 -6.91
N GLY A 244 11.88 -8.55 -7.28
CA GLY A 244 11.31 -7.34 -6.72
C GLY A 244 10.33 -6.66 -7.69
N LEU A 245 9.54 -5.74 -7.16
CA LEU A 245 8.61 -4.91 -7.92
C LEU A 245 9.27 -3.59 -8.30
N HIS A 246 9.27 -3.28 -9.59
CA HIS A 246 9.66 -1.98 -10.13
C HIS A 246 8.42 -1.13 -10.40
N SER A 247 8.42 0.10 -9.92
CA SER A 247 7.32 1.04 -10.12
C SER A 247 7.85 2.32 -10.75
N PHE A 248 7.13 2.81 -11.76
CA PHE A 248 7.43 4.06 -12.45
C PHE A 248 6.23 4.99 -12.35
N GLY A 249 6.47 6.24 -12.01
CA GLY A 249 5.48 7.29 -11.93
C GLY A 249 5.84 8.49 -12.79
N LEU A 250 4.85 9.06 -13.47
CA LEU A 250 4.98 10.32 -14.18
C LEU A 250 3.84 11.24 -13.75
N THR A 251 4.18 12.41 -13.26
CA THR A 251 3.20 13.42 -12.83
C THR A 251 3.49 14.76 -13.52
N THR A 252 2.43 15.46 -13.94
CA THR A 252 2.52 16.82 -14.46
C THR A 252 1.39 17.70 -13.93
N ALA A 253 1.67 18.99 -13.74
CA ALA A 253 0.67 19.98 -13.37
C ALA A 253 0.04 20.58 -14.66
N LEU A 254 -1.20 20.25 -14.97
CA LEU A 254 -1.87 20.70 -16.18
C LEU A 254 -1.99 22.23 -16.30
N ASN A 255 -2.18 22.92 -15.17
CA ASN A 255 -2.21 24.39 -15.12
C ASN A 255 -0.88 25.04 -15.55
N ALA A 256 0.22 24.33 -15.50
CA ALA A 256 1.51 24.82 -15.99
C ALA A 256 1.59 24.89 -17.54
N TRP A 257 0.64 24.26 -18.24
CA TRP A 257 0.54 24.22 -19.69
C TRP A 257 -0.50 25.21 -20.24
N MET A 258 -1.38 25.74 -19.37
CA MET A 258 -2.35 26.74 -19.77
C MET A 258 -1.72 28.13 -19.82
N PRO A 259 -2.02 28.97 -20.80
CA PRO A 259 -1.57 30.35 -20.82
C PRO A 259 -2.07 31.07 -19.57
N LYS A 260 -1.19 31.81 -18.90
CA LYS A 260 -1.62 32.68 -17.80
C LYS A 260 -2.57 33.72 -18.40
N LYS A 261 -3.84 33.69 -17.97
CA LYS A 261 -4.80 34.78 -18.23
C LYS A 261 -4.38 36.02 -17.47
#